data_bd41b0759d85ea5c0ba29260e5f5815c
#
_entry.id   bd41b0759d85ea5c0ba29260e5f5815c
#
_cell.length_a   1.000
_cell.length_b   1.000
_cell.length_c   1.000
_cell.angle_alpha   90.00
_cell.angle_beta   90.00
_cell.angle_gamma   90.00
#
_symmetry.space_group_name_H-M   'P 1'
#
loop_
_entity.id
_entity.type
_entity.pdbx_description
1 polymer ?
#
loop_
_entity_poly.entity_id
_entity_poly.type
_entity_poly.pdbx_seq_one_letter_code
_entity_poly.pdbx_strand_id
1 'polypeptide(L)'
;MQTTFLQSPTHQLECLKVVDEIIDGMDDSGILELMSGSGGDIDKVLDNLLSDTYKVLYTGDTQIDFAPRYTERLSESIEETLRCKNITYFITSVLPDFQLGWHHLEWGDLVHRHNKLCIEAARDHGKSYYFSNAYAAWQLYRYSKPKKMIYSKRPSKSNSNRGYLFSFSLQQSVDLMEILKGTIEGNDILRERLFPDSRNSGAWASTNIVCKNGARLTCKGFGSSVRGAHPYWIVVDDGLKDNVIYSQLQRQKSIDYFHSVIMNMLVPGGQIIVVGTPFHASDLYGDLKSKSKAATGSDKGWFVIEYPAIFPDGRILWPARWGFNDLMEKKATQGNIIFSRENLCRPITNESSIFPLKILERSLLRMENYTLVRNRDDFPMKFNKVVVGCDFAISGNVGADYAVFTVWGVDDETGERWLLYFYREKGKTFHEQMQVLRGINVRFRPDTFVMEQNVMQQIFVQESDKQGLPVVGHTTGIDKYDLKTGWPGLAIDFERGKIHIPIGDKYSQDVKDLIFTDLGSVAFTDHGLESVGEHDDISSSFWLAKLAANLITTGFKYTFLG
;
A
#
# COMPACT_ATOMS: atom_id res chain seq x y z
N MET A 1 -33.92 -0.56 -5.86
CA MET A 1 -34.07 -1.64 -4.87
C MET A 1 -33.84 -3.04 -5.44
N GLN A 2 -33.85 -3.25 -6.75
CA GLN A 2 -33.62 -4.58 -7.37
C GLN A 2 -32.14 -5.00 -7.48
N THR A 3 -31.20 -4.08 -7.40
CA THR A 3 -29.75 -4.36 -7.54
C THR A 3 -29.06 -4.88 -6.28
N THR A 4 -29.66 -4.73 -5.11
CA THR A 4 -29.06 -5.13 -3.83
C THR A 4 -29.27 -6.62 -3.49
N PHE A 5 -30.22 -7.26 -4.08
CA PHE A 5 -30.53 -8.68 -3.80
C PHE A 5 -29.63 -9.66 -4.56
N LEU A 6 -29.17 -9.28 -5.76
CA LEU A 6 -28.23 -10.04 -6.58
C LEU A 6 -26.78 -10.03 -6.04
N GLN A 7 -26.51 -9.22 -5.01
CA GLN A 7 -25.20 -9.06 -4.38
C GLN A 7 -25.01 -9.92 -3.12
N SER A 8 -25.99 -10.77 -2.77
CA SER A 8 -25.83 -11.67 -1.63
C SER A 8 -24.94 -12.87 -2.01
N PRO A 9 -23.78 -13.04 -1.34
CA PRO A 9 -22.83 -14.13 -1.60
C PRO A 9 -23.43 -15.52 -1.40
N THR A 10 -24.37 -15.67 -0.49
CA THR A 10 -25.12 -16.90 -0.26
C THR A 10 -25.90 -17.30 -1.52
N HIS A 11 -26.42 -16.34 -2.27
CA HIS A 11 -27.17 -16.59 -3.50
C HIS A 11 -26.28 -17.08 -4.65
N GLN A 12 -25.03 -16.61 -4.77
CA GLN A 12 -24.12 -17.11 -5.80
C GLN A 12 -23.76 -18.57 -5.56
N LEU A 13 -23.53 -18.96 -4.31
CA LEU A 13 -23.23 -20.34 -3.94
C LEU A 13 -24.46 -21.24 -4.17
N GLU A 14 -25.65 -20.75 -3.85
CA GLU A 14 -26.92 -21.43 -4.14
C GLU A 14 -27.18 -21.52 -5.64
N CYS A 15 -26.92 -20.47 -6.41
CA CYS A 15 -27.00 -20.52 -7.87
C CYS A 15 -26.05 -21.54 -8.48
N LEU A 16 -24.81 -21.64 -7.99
CA LEU A 16 -23.86 -22.64 -8.45
C LEU A 16 -24.31 -24.05 -8.11
N LYS A 17 -24.82 -24.30 -6.91
CA LYS A 17 -25.39 -25.60 -6.53
C LYS A 17 -26.59 -25.99 -7.40
N VAL A 18 -27.47 -25.02 -7.68
CA VAL A 18 -28.64 -25.26 -8.55
C VAL A 18 -28.22 -25.48 -10.00
N VAL A 19 -27.16 -24.79 -10.48
CA VAL A 19 -26.58 -25.10 -11.81
C VAL A 19 -26.01 -26.50 -11.84
N ASP A 20 -25.25 -26.92 -10.83
CA ASP A 20 -24.76 -28.30 -10.72
C ASP A 20 -25.93 -29.30 -10.68
N GLU A 21 -26.97 -29.05 -9.88
CA GLU A 21 -28.17 -29.91 -9.80
C GLU A 21 -28.95 -29.95 -11.13
N ILE A 22 -29.07 -28.82 -11.84
CA ILE A 22 -29.72 -28.76 -13.16
C ILE A 22 -28.89 -29.51 -14.19
N ILE A 23 -27.59 -29.33 -14.17
CA ILE A 23 -26.65 -30.00 -15.08
C ILE A 23 -26.65 -31.51 -14.81
N ASP A 24 -26.58 -31.92 -13.54
CA ASP A 24 -26.65 -33.34 -13.14
C ASP A 24 -28.00 -33.99 -13.44
N GLY A 25 -29.06 -33.19 -13.60
CA GLY A 25 -30.40 -33.65 -13.93
C GLY A 25 -30.76 -33.68 -15.42
N MET A 26 -29.91 -33.12 -16.30
CA MET A 26 -30.20 -33.08 -17.75
C MET A 26 -29.77 -34.38 -18.45
N ASP A 27 -30.64 -34.90 -19.33
CA ASP A 27 -30.28 -35.96 -20.29
C ASP A 27 -29.59 -35.38 -21.54
N ASP A 28 -28.99 -36.26 -22.34
CA ASP A 28 -28.29 -35.90 -23.59
C ASP A 28 -29.15 -35.11 -24.57
N SER A 29 -30.47 -35.32 -24.57
CA SER A 29 -31.45 -34.60 -25.43
C SER A 29 -31.69 -33.18 -24.92
N GLY A 30 -31.78 -32.96 -23.61
CA GLY A 30 -31.98 -31.64 -23.02
C GLY A 30 -30.77 -30.74 -23.25
N ILE A 31 -29.56 -31.30 -23.19
CA ILE A 31 -28.32 -30.57 -23.46
C ILE A 31 -28.18 -30.27 -24.96
N LEU A 32 -28.50 -31.23 -25.84
CA LEU A 32 -28.50 -30.99 -27.28
C LEU A 32 -29.53 -29.95 -27.71
N GLU A 33 -30.66 -29.88 -27.04
CA GLU A 33 -31.70 -28.86 -27.29
C GLU A 33 -31.24 -27.46 -26.82
N LEU A 34 -30.60 -27.36 -25.67
CA LEU A 34 -29.97 -26.13 -25.19
C LEU A 34 -28.83 -25.70 -26.15
N MET A 35 -28.00 -26.60 -26.61
CA MET A 35 -26.94 -26.31 -27.57
C MET A 35 -27.49 -25.92 -28.95
N SER A 36 -28.55 -26.55 -29.41
CA SER A 36 -29.17 -26.24 -30.72
C SER A 36 -29.90 -24.86 -30.69
N GLY A 37 -30.61 -24.57 -29.62
CA GLY A 37 -31.23 -23.26 -29.39
C GLY A 37 -30.24 -22.08 -29.28
N SER A 38 -29.00 -22.38 -28.95
CA SER A 38 -27.90 -21.41 -28.83
C SER A 38 -26.97 -21.37 -30.05
N GLY A 39 -27.29 -22.12 -31.09
CA GLY A 39 -26.45 -22.21 -32.31
C GLY A 39 -25.09 -22.88 -32.08
N GLY A 40 -24.99 -23.76 -31.08
CA GLY A 40 -23.74 -24.43 -30.69
C GLY A 40 -22.75 -23.56 -29.92
N ASP A 41 -23.18 -22.36 -29.49
CA ASP A 41 -22.38 -21.42 -28.69
C ASP A 41 -22.57 -21.72 -27.19
N ILE A 42 -21.58 -22.40 -26.62
CA ILE A 42 -21.58 -22.79 -25.20
C ILE A 42 -21.69 -21.56 -24.26
N ASP A 43 -21.19 -20.40 -24.65
CA ASP A 43 -21.29 -19.17 -23.87
C ASP A 43 -22.76 -18.74 -23.72
N LYS A 44 -23.56 -18.87 -24.80
CA LYS A 44 -24.99 -18.61 -24.76
C LYS A 44 -25.76 -19.65 -23.98
N VAL A 45 -25.35 -20.91 -24.02
CA VAL A 45 -25.95 -21.98 -23.20
C VAL A 45 -25.78 -21.68 -21.73
N LEU A 46 -24.57 -21.29 -21.32
CA LEU A 46 -24.29 -20.93 -19.93
C LEU A 46 -25.00 -19.65 -19.49
N ASP A 47 -25.04 -18.62 -20.33
CA ASP A 47 -25.79 -17.40 -20.07
C ASP A 47 -27.30 -17.66 -19.91
N ASN A 48 -27.85 -18.58 -20.71
CA ASN A 48 -29.23 -19.00 -20.59
C ASN A 48 -29.46 -19.84 -19.33
N LEU A 49 -28.62 -20.82 -19.04
CA LEU A 49 -28.69 -21.63 -17.81
C LEU A 49 -28.61 -20.75 -16.56
N LEU A 50 -27.66 -19.82 -16.52
CA LEU A 50 -27.54 -18.85 -15.42
C LEU A 50 -28.78 -17.96 -15.33
N SER A 51 -29.30 -17.47 -16.47
CA SER A 51 -30.54 -16.67 -16.53
C SER A 51 -31.76 -17.45 -16.06
N ASP A 52 -31.90 -18.71 -16.47
CA ASP A 52 -33.02 -19.55 -16.08
C ASP A 52 -32.89 -20.00 -14.62
N THR A 53 -31.69 -20.24 -14.12
CA THR A 53 -31.46 -20.48 -12.69
C THR A 53 -31.83 -19.28 -11.85
N TYR A 54 -31.52 -18.07 -12.30
CA TYR A 54 -31.96 -16.83 -11.65
C TYR A 54 -33.51 -16.72 -11.66
N LYS A 55 -34.16 -17.09 -12.74
CA LYS A 55 -35.66 -17.10 -12.80
C LYS A 55 -36.25 -18.12 -11.82
N VAL A 56 -35.70 -19.33 -11.75
CA VAL A 56 -36.17 -20.39 -10.82
C VAL A 56 -36.02 -19.98 -9.37
N LEU A 57 -34.91 -19.40 -8.99
CA LEU A 57 -34.70 -18.90 -7.63
C LEU A 57 -35.59 -17.71 -7.26
N TYR A 58 -36.04 -16.93 -8.26
CA TYR A 58 -36.89 -15.74 -8.05
C TYR A 58 -38.40 -16.01 -8.11
N THR A 59 -38.84 -16.97 -8.89
CA THR A 59 -40.26 -17.22 -9.12
C THR A 59 -40.87 -18.25 -8.17
N GLY A 60 -40.06 -18.98 -7.43
CA GLY A 60 -40.54 -20.05 -6.54
C GLY A 60 -41.18 -21.21 -7.28
N ASP A 61 -41.02 -21.27 -8.60
CA ASP A 61 -41.54 -22.33 -9.44
C ASP A 61 -40.55 -23.48 -9.49
N THR A 62 -40.64 -24.39 -8.52
CA THR A 62 -39.70 -25.51 -8.29
C THR A 62 -40.09 -26.79 -9.04
N GLN A 63 -40.94 -26.74 -10.05
CA GLN A 63 -41.28 -27.90 -10.86
C GLN A 63 -40.64 -27.83 -12.26
N ILE A 64 -39.32 -28.05 -12.28
CA ILE A 64 -38.65 -28.50 -13.50
C ILE A 64 -38.32 -29.98 -13.28
N ASP A 65 -39.08 -30.86 -13.96
CA ASP A 65 -38.86 -32.30 -13.92
C ASP A 65 -37.71 -32.63 -14.87
N PHE A 66 -36.50 -32.73 -14.35
CA PHE A 66 -35.30 -33.14 -15.10
C PHE A 66 -35.03 -34.64 -14.92
N ALA A 67 -35.13 -35.39 -15.98
CA ALA A 67 -34.78 -36.82 -15.97
C ALA A 67 -33.23 -37.03 -16.05
N PRO A 68 -32.61 -37.80 -15.15
CA PRO A 68 -31.15 -37.90 -15.05
C PRO A 68 -30.59 -38.86 -16.11
N ARG A 69 -29.94 -38.37 -17.16
CA ARG A 69 -29.04 -39.16 -18.01
C ARG A 69 -27.92 -38.28 -18.57
N TYR A 70 -26.86 -38.18 -17.82
CA TYR A 70 -25.60 -37.61 -18.26
C TYR A 70 -24.70 -38.66 -18.90
N THR A 71 -24.05 -38.31 -20.02
CA THR A 71 -22.80 -39.00 -20.37
C THR A 71 -21.65 -38.27 -19.64
N GLU A 72 -20.75 -39.05 -19.06
CA GLU A 72 -19.58 -38.57 -18.26
C GLU A 72 -18.79 -37.47 -19.01
N ARG A 73 -18.67 -37.56 -20.34
CA ARG A 73 -18.00 -36.60 -21.22
C ARG A 73 -18.66 -35.22 -21.29
N LEU A 74 -19.97 -35.16 -21.21
CA LEU A 74 -20.71 -33.88 -21.25
C LEU A 74 -20.59 -33.16 -19.91
N SER A 75 -20.65 -33.89 -18.80
CA SER A 75 -20.41 -33.38 -17.48
C SER A 75 -19.01 -32.74 -17.36
N GLU A 76 -17.96 -33.47 -17.78
CA GLU A 76 -16.58 -32.96 -17.81
C GLU A 76 -16.42 -31.69 -18.66
N SER A 77 -17.08 -31.63 -19.83
CA SER A 77 -17.03 -30.47 -20.72
C SER A 77 -17.70 -29.23 -20.11
N ILE A 78 -18.81 -29.43 -19.40
CA ILE A 78 -19.55 -28.37 -18.73
C ILE A 78 -18.78 -27.86 -17.51
N GLU A 79 -18.26 -28.77 -16.68
CA GLU A 79 -17.41 -28.41 -15.56
C GLU A 79 -16.19 -27.58 -16.02
N GLU A 80 -15.51 -28.05 -17.07
CA GLU A 80 -14.35 -27.34 -17.61
C GLU A 80 -14.74 -25.94 -18.13
N THR A 81 -15.92 -25.81 -18.73
CA THR A 81 -16.43 -24.52 -19.18
C THR A 81 -16.78 -23.60 -17.99
N LEU A 82 -17.40 -24.13 -16.95
CA LEU A 82 -17.67 -23.39 -15.72
C LEU A 82 -16.38 -22.96 -15.04
N ARG A 83 -15.39 -23.82 -14.92
CA ARG A 83 -14.05 -23.47 -14.40
C ARG A 83 -13.40 -22.35 -15.20
N CYS A 84 -13.56 -22.32 -16.51
CA CYS A 84 -13.01 -21.27 -17.36
C CYS A 84 -13.80 -19.96 -17.30
N LYS A 85 -15.11 -20.01 -17.08
CA LYS A 85 -15.98 -18.85 -17.16
C LYS A 85 -16.30 -18.21 -15.82
N ASN A 86 -16.38 -18.97 -14.74
CA ASN A 86 -16.74 -18.49 -13.42
C ASN A 86 -15.61 -18.66 -12.42
N ILE A 87 -15.09 -17.55 -11.86
CA ILE A 87 -14.00 -17.59 -10.91
C ILE A 87 -14.39 -18.24 -9.58
N THR A 88 -15.61 -18.05 -9.11
CA THR A 88 -16.08 -18.66 -7.86
C THR A 88 -16.16 -20.17 -8.00
N TYR A 89 -16.74 -20.66 -9.11
CA TYR A 89 -16.77 -22.09 -9.43
C TYR A 89 -15.34 -22.67 -9.56
N PHE A 90 -14.45 -21.94 -10.23
CA PHE A 90 -13.03 -22.34 -10.32
C PHE A 90 -12.41 -22.47 -8.92
N ILE A 91 -12.58 -21.48 -8.04
CA ILE A 91 -11.99 -21.53 -6.69
C ILE A 91 -12.57 -22.71 -5.90
N THR A 92 -13.87 -22.90 -5.90
CA THR A 92 -14.52 -23.97 -5.12
C THR A 92 -14.20 -25.36 -5.63
N SER A 93 -14.04 -25.53 -6.95
CA SER A 93 -13.77 -26.83 -7.59
C SER A 93 -12.26 -27.17 -7.69
N VAL A 94 -11.39 -26.15 -7.78
CA VAL A 94 -9.96 -26.34 -8.01
C VAL A 94 -9.13 -26.03 -6.75
N LEU A 95 -9.58 -25.12 -5.90
CA LEU A 95 -8.89 -24.71 -4.67
C LEU A 95 -9.79 -24.91 -3.44
N PRO A 96 -10.26 -26.13 -3.16
CA PRO A 96 -11.28 -26.38 -2.14
C PRO A 96 -10.84 -26.01 -0.71
N ASP A 97 -9.52 -25.97 -0.44
CA ASP A 97 -8.96 -25.57 0.85
C ASP A 97 -9.06 -24.06 1.12
N PHE A 98 -9.43 -23.26 0.10
CA PHE A 98 -9.63 -21.85 0.27
C PHE A 98 -11.01 -21.57 0.90
N GLN A 99 -11.01 -21.29 2.21
CA GLN A 99 -12.23 -20.92 2.93
C GLN A 99 -12.73 -19.55 2.48
N LEU A 100 -13.73 -19.52 1.61
CA LEU A 100 -14.33 -18.30 1.12
C LEU A 100 -15.22 -17.65 2.19
N GLY A 101 -15.02 -16.35 2.45
CA GLY A 101 -16.01 -15.52 3.12
C GLY A 101 -16.97 -14.90 2.09
N TRP A 102 -18.07 -14.32 2.56
CA TRP A 102 -19.07 -13.70 1.70
C TRP A 102 -18.49 -12.62 0.77
N HIS A 103 -17.51 -11.85 1.24
CA HIS A 103 -16.84 -10.82 0.46
C HIS A 103 -16.03 -11.39 -0.71
N HIS A 104 -15.47 -12.57 -0.56
CA HIS A 104 -14.76 -13.26 -1.65
C HIS A 104 -15.70 -13.66 -2.78
N LEU A 105 -16.93 -14.06 -2.44
CA LEU A 105 -17.96 -14.38 -3.43
C LEU A 105 -18.40 -13.10 -4.17
N GLU A 106 -18.58 -12.00 -3.45
CA GLU A 106 -18.87 -10.71 -4.05
C GLU A 106 -17.71 -10.22 -4.95
N TRP A 107 -16.44 -10.44 -4.55
CA TRP A 107 -15.31 -10.12 -5.41
C TRP A 107 -15.33 -10.90 -6.73
N GLY A 108 -15.78 -12.16 -6.70
CA GLY A 108 -15.97 -12.96 -7.93
C GLY A 108 -16.96 -12.30 -8.88
N ASP A 109 -18.09 -11.86 -8.37
CA ASP A 109 -19.10 -11.15 -9.15
C ASP A 109 -18.58 -9.80 -9.70
N LEU A 110 -17.88 -9.03 -8.87
CA LEU A 110 -17.28 -7.76 -9.29
C LEU A 110 -16.21 -7.93 -10.38
N VAL A 111 -15.41 -8.99 -10.31
CA VAL A 111 -14.43 -9.33 -11.35
C VAL A 111 -15.11 -9.58 -12.70
N HIS A 112 -16.27 -10.19 -12.72
CA HIS A 112 -17.02 -10.41 -13.97
C HIS A 112 -17.66 -9.14 -14.53
N ARG A 113 -18.06 -8.21 -13.66
CA ARG A 113 -18.81 -7.00 -14.07
C ARG A 113 -17.93 -5.81 -14.42
N HIS A 114 -16.69 -5.74 -13.90
CA HIS A 114 -15.88 -4.53 -13.98
C HIS A 114 -14.49 -4.78 -14.54
N ASN A 115 -14.14 -4.04 -15.61
CA ASN A 115 -12.80 -4.07 -16.18
C ASN A 115 -11.80 -3.16 -15.43
N LYS A 116 -12.29 -2.19 -14.64
CA LYS A 116 -11.51 -1.31 -13.79
C LYS A 116 -12.06 -1.41 -12.37
N LEU A 117 -11.39 -2.18 -11.54
CA LEU A 117 -11.84 -2.53 -10.21
C LEU A 117 -10.81 -2.08 -9.18
N CYS A 118 -11.25 -1.33 -8.17
CA CYS A 118 -10.45 -0.97 -7.01
C CYS A 118 -11.13 -1.50 -5.75
N ILE A 119 -10.44 -2.34 -5.01
CA ILE A 119 -10.92 -2.95 -3.78
C ILE A 119 -10.04 -2.51 -2.62
N GLU A 120 -10.61 -1.69 -1.75
CA GLU A 120 -10.01 -1.33 -0.48
C GLU A 120 -10.51 -2.33 0.56
N ALA A 121 -9.64 -3.16 1.11
CA ALA A 121 -10.08 -4.16 2.08
C ALA A 121 -9.10 -4.29 3.25
N ALA A 122 -9.65 -4.63 4.42
CA ALA A 122 -8.92 -4.81 5.65
C ALA A 122 -7.74 -5.78 5.49
N ARG A 123 -6.66 -5.54 6.22
CA ARG A 123 -5.49 -6.41 6.25
C ARG A 123 -5.86 -7.79 6.79
N ASP A 124 -5.22 -8.84 6.26
CA ASP A 124 -5.41 -10.25 6.63
C ASP A 124 -6.81 -10.82 6.31
N HIS A 125 -7.54 -10.19 5.37
CA HIS A 125 -8.84 -10.66 4.89
C HIS A 125 -8.78 -11.30 3.49
N GLY A 126 -7.67 -11.94 3.15
CA GLY A 126 -7.54 -12.80 1.97
C GLY A 126 -7.27 -12.09 0.65
N LYS A 127 -7.04 -10.75 0.63
CA LYS A 127 -6.82 -9.97 -0.61
C LYS A 127 -5.81 -10.60 -1.56
N SER A 128 -4.57 -10.78 -1.09
CA SER A 128 -3.47 -11.26 -1.92
C SER A 128 -3.67 -12.71 -2.32
N TYR A 129 -4.21 -13.55 -1.42
CA TYR A 129 -4.53 -14.93 -1.77
C TYR A 129 -5.62 -15.01 -2.83
N TYR A 130 -6.63 -14.14 -2.78
CA TYR A 130 -7.69 -14.11 -3.78
C TYR A 130 -7.20 -13.56 -5.11
N PHE A 131 -6.59 -12.36 -5.15
CA PHE A 131 -6.27 -11.68 -6.40
C PHE A 131 -4.92 -12.08 -6.99
N SER A 132 -3.87 -12.19 -6.17
CA SER A 132 -2.53 -12.52 -6.65
C SER A 132 -2.29 -14.02 -6.80
N ASN A 133 -3.12 -14.86 -6.17
CA ASN A 133 -3.05 -16.31 -6.31
C ASN A 133 -4.27 -16.88 -7.05
N ALA A 134 -5.46 -16.91 -6.46
CA ALA A 134 -6.62 -17.61 -7.05
C ALA A 134 -7.09 -16.97 -8.37
N TYR A 135 -7.27 -15.65 -8.43
CA TYR A 135 -7.62 -14.95 -9.67
C TYR A 135 -6.51 -15.06 -10.73
N ALA A 136 -5.25 -14.92 -10.33
CA ALA A 136 -4.14 -15.09 -11.26
C ALA A 136 -4.09 -16.51 -11.82
N ALA A 137 -4.24 -17.54 -10.95
CA ALA A 137 -4.35 -18.94 -11.39
C ALA A 137 -5.52 -19.14 -12.37
N TRP A 138 -6.69 -18.57 -12.07
CA TRP A 138 -7.85 -18.62 -12.94
C TRP A 138 -7.61 -17.95 -14.29
N GLN A 139 -7.00 -16.79 -14.34
CA GLN A 139 -6.65 -16.11 -15.60
C GLN A 139 -5.65 -16.90 -16.43
N LEU A 140 -4.69 -17.57 -15.81
CA LEU A 140 -3.75 -18.47 -16.47
C LEU A 140 -4.46 -19.74 -16.96
N TYR A 141 -5.34 -20.31 -16.15
CA TYR A 141 -6.08 -21.54 -16.43
C TYR A 141 -7.03 -21.39 -17.62
N ARG A 142 -7.86 -20.35 -17.62
CA ARG A 142 -8.89 -20.10 -18.63
C ARG A 142 -8.35 -19.75 -20.02
N TYR A 143 -7.05 -19.42 -20.11
CA TYR A 143 -6.45 -19.12 -21.39
C TYR A 143 -6.35 -20.40 -22.25
N SER A 144 -6.96 -20.36 -23.44
CA SER A 144 -6.79 -21.35 -24.48
C SER A 144 -6.08 -20.73 -25.68
N LYS A 145 -5.08 -21.44 -26.23
CA LYS A 145 -4.48 -21.01 -27.51
C LYS A 145 -5.56 -21.02 -28.58
N PRO A 146 -5.76 -19.94 -29.33
CA PRO A 146 -6.69 -19.95 -30.44
C PRO A 146 -6.29 -21.07 -31.42
N LYS A 147 -7.20 -22.01 -31.66
CA LYS A 147 -7.04 -23.00 -32.72
C LYS A 147 -6.80 -22.19 -34.00
N LYS A 148 -5.69 -22.47 -34.72
CA LYS A 148 -5.17 -21.79 -35.92
C LYS A 148 -6.11 -20.73 -36.50
N MET A 149 -5.80 -19.43 -36.28
CA MET A 149 -6.52 -18.35 -36.98
C MET A 149 -6.24 -18.43 -38.45
N ILE A 150 -7.23 -18.87 -39.22
CA ILE A 150 -7.29 -18.66 -40.64
C ILE A 150 -7.44 -17.14 -40.84
N TYR A 151 -6.37 -16.54 -41.36
CA TYR A 151 -6.29 -15.18 -41.89
C TYR A 151 -7.39 -14.17 -41.49
N SER A 152 -7.19 -13.40 -40.41
CA SER A 152 -7.83 -12.12 -40.27
C SER A 152 -6.78 -11.01 -40.06
N LYS A 153 -6.85 -9.96 -40.87
CA LYS A 153 -5.99 -8.76 -40.84
C LYS A 153 -6.21 -7.87 -39.60
N ARG A 154 -6.72 -8.39 -38.50
CA ARG A 154 -6.83 -7.62 -37.26
C ARG A 154 -5.59 -7.89 -36.38
N PRO A 155 -5.01 -6.84 -35.75
CA PRO A 155 -3.89 -7.03 -34.84
C PRO A 155 -4.28 -8.05 -33.80
N SER A 156 -3.50 -9.09 -33.75
CA SER A 156 -3.76 -10.32 -33.04
C SER A 156 -4.18 -10.07 -31.59
N LYS A 157 -5.16 -10.83 -31.10
CA LYS A 157 -5.40 -11.13 -29.67
C LYS A 157 -4.17 -11.82 -29.01
N SER A 158 -2.97 -11.68 -29.59
CA SER A 158 -1.74 -12.36 -29.18
C SER A 158 -1.26 -11.93 -27.79
N ASN A 159 -1.76 -10.82 -27.25
CA ASN A 159 -1.42 -10.33 -25.92
C ASN A 159 -2.45 -10.73 -24.84
N SER A 160 -3.57 -11.37 -25.21
CA SER A 160 -4.58 -11.83 -24.25
C SER A 160 -4.07 -12.90 -23.27
N ASN A 161 -2.92 -13.52 -23.60
CA ASN A 161 -2.28 -14.52 -22.75
C ASN A 161 -1.35 -13.94 -21.68
N ARG A 162 -1.20 -12.63 -21.57
CA ARG A 162 -0.27 -11.98 -20.66
C ARG A 162 -0.97 -11.30 -19.50
N GLY A 163 -0.55 -11.63 -18.28
CA GLY A 163 -0.86 -10.92 -17.06
C GLY A 163 0.36 -10.21 -16.48
N TYR A 164 0.11 -9.20 -15.69
CA TYR A 164 1.11 -8.52 -14.86
C TYR A 164 0.63 -8.45 -13.41
N LEU A 165 1.56 -8.73 -12.50
CA LEU A 165 1.38 -8.58 -11.07
C LEU A 165 2.35 -7.51 -10.56
N PHE A 166 1.80 -6.47 -9.92
CA PHE A 166 2.58 -5.42 -9.27
C PHE A 166 2.34 -5.44 -7.78
N SER A 167 3.39 -5.23 -6.99
CA SER A 167 3.29 -4.91 -5.57
C SER A 167 4.28 -3.79 -5.24
N PHE A 168 4.27 -3.26 -4.02
CA PHE A 168 5.10 -2.11 -3.62
C PHE A 168 6.60 -2.32 -3.85
N SER A 169 7.07 -3.56 -3.90
CA SER A 169 8.46 -3.90 -4.22
C SER A 169 8.55 -5.10 -5.16
N LEU A 170 9.69 -5.27 -5.83
CA LEU A 170 9.93 -6.46 -6.64
C LEU A 170 9.96 -7.72 -5.78
N GLN A 171 10.56 -7.67 -4.59
CA GLN A 171 10.64 -8.83 -3.69
C GLN A 171 9.23 -9.30 -3.30
N GLN A 172 8.35 -8.39 -2.87
CA GLN A 172 6.98 -8.74 -2.54
C GLN A 172 6.23 -9.36 -3.73
N SER A 173 6.43 -8.82 -4.94
CA SER A 173 5.82 -9.40 -6.14
C SER A 173 6.37 -10.80 -6.45
N VAL A 174 7.65 -11.06 -6.15
CA VAL A 174 8.27 -12.39 -6.29
C VAL A 174 7.70 -13.35 -5.24
N ASP A 175 7.52 -12.91 -4.00
CA ASP A 175 6.93 -13.74 -2.95
C ASP A 175 5.49 -14.17 -3.31
N LEU A 176 4.69 -13.24 -3.85
CA LEU A 176 3.35 -13.55 -4.37
C LEU A 176 3.40 -14.54 -5.57
N MET A 177 4.37 -14.37 -6.46
CA MET A 177 4.59 -15.31 -7.58
C MET A 177 4.98 -16.71 -7.09
N GLU A 178 5.81 -16.83 -6.05
CA GLU A 178 6.19 -18.13 -5.49
C GLU A 178 4.99 -18.82 -4.82
N ILE A 179 4.09 -18.09 -4.16
CA ILE A 179 2.83 -18.64 -3.64
C ILE A 179 1.98 -19.20 -4.78
N LEU A 180 1.80 -18.44 -5.87
CA LEU A 180 1.06 -18.89 -7.05
C LEU A 180 1.70 -20.13 -7.68
N LYS A 181 3.02 -20.17 -7.82
CA LYS A 181 3.74 -21.35 -8.34
C LYS A 181 3.53 -22.56 -7.45
N GLY A 182 3.62 -22.38 -6.12
CA GLY A 182 3.33 -23.45 -5.17
C GLY A 182 1.91 -23.99 -5.31
N THR A 183 0.93 -23.11 -5.50
CA THR A 183 -0.47 -23.48 -5.77
C THR A 183 -0.61 -24.30 -7.07
N ILE A 184 0.05 -23.86 -8.15
CA ILE A 184 0.01 -24.58 -9.43
C ILE A 184 0.72 -25.94 -9.34
N GLU A 185 1.85 -26.01 -8.67
CA GLU A 185 2.63 -27.25 -8.53
C GLU A 185 1.98 -28.26 -7.59
N GLY A 186 1.29 -27.78 -6.55
CA GLY A 186 0.63 -28.61 -5.54
C GLY A 186 -0.75 -29.13 -5.94
N ASN A 187 -1.35 -28.60 -7.00
CA ASN A 187 -2.70 -28.96 -7.44
C ASN A 187 -2.66 -29.70 -8.78
N ASP A 188 -3.22 -30.92 -8.83
CA ASP A 188 -3.13 -31.77 -10.01
C ASP A 188 -3.79 -31.17 -11.26
N ILE A 189 -4.96 -30.53 -11.11
CA ILE A 189 -5.69 -29.90 -12.21
C ILE A 189 -4.88 -28.73 -12.79
N LEU A 190 -4.33 -27.89 -11.91
CA LEU A 190 -3.50 -26.75 -12.33
C LEU A 190 -2.18 -27.19 -12.91
N ARG A 191 -1.53 -28.18 -12.30
CA ARG A 191 -0.24 -28.72 -12.74
C ARG A 191 -0.33 -29.31 -14.12
N GLU A 192 -1.33 -30.12 -14.40
CA GLU A 192 -1.53 -30.75 -15.73
C GLU A 192 -1.66 -29.70 -16.84
N ARG A 193 -2.41 -28.62 -16.59
CA ARG A 193 -2.71 -27.59 -17.59
C ARG A 193 -1.66 -26.49 -17.68
N LEU A 194 -1.05 -26.10 -16.57
CA LEU A 194 -0.22 -24.89 -16.49
C LEU A 194 1.26 -25.17 -16.32
N PHE A 195 1.63 -26.25 -15.63
CA PHE A 195 3.02 -26.52 -15.32
C PHE A 195 3.80 -26.91 -16.58
N PRO A 196 4.94 -26.27 -16.90
CA PRO A 196 5.70 -26.57 -18.11
C PRO A 196 6.37 -27.95 -18.03
N ASP A 197 6.48 -28.63 -19.17
CA ASP A 197 7.07 -29.97 -19.26
C ASP A 197 8.57 -30.00 -18.87
N SER A 198 9.25 -28.86 -18.83
CA SER A 198 10.63 -28.72 -18.39
C SER A 198 10.83 -27.45 -17.56
N ARG A 199 11.32 -27.59 -16.31
CA ARG A 199 11.72 -26.48 -15.43
C ARG A 199 12.95 -25.71 -15.95
N ASN A 200 13.80 -26.36 -16.73
CA ASN A 200 15.09 -25.81 -17.16
C ASN A 200 15.00 -24.85 -18.36
N SER A 201 13.81 -24.57 -18.86
CA SER A 201 13.60 -23.74 -20.06
C SER A 201 13.58 -22.21 -19.80
N GLY A 202 13.84 -21.73 -18.56
CA GLY A 202 13.61 -20.33 -18.17
C GLY A 202 12.13 -19.93 -18.16
N ALA A 203 11.23 -20.87 -18.43
CA ALA A 203 9.79 -20.64 -18.48
C ALA A 203 9.15 -20.49 -17.09
N TRP A 204 9.84 -20.92 -16.02
CA TRP A 204 9.34 -20.95 -14.64
C TRP A 204 10.25 -20.15 -13.70
N ALA A 205 10.58 -18.92 -14.13
CA ALA A 205 11.46 -18.02 -13.37
C ALA A 205 10.72 -17.35 -12.19
N SER A 206 11.45 -16.74 -11.28
CA SER A 206 10.89 -16.04 -10.11
C SER A 206 10.06 -14.80 -10.50
N THR A 207 10.40 -14.13 -11.60
CA THR A 207 9.75 -12.90 -12.05
C THR A 207 8.88 -13.06 -13.29
N ASN A 208 8.96 -14.20 -13.96
CA ASN A 208 8.20 -14.46 -15.19
C ASN A 208 7.93 -15.95 -15.37
N ILE A 209 6.68 -16.31 -15.55
CA ILE A 209 6.27 -17.67 -15.85
C ILE A 209 5.59 -17.74 -17.22
N VAL A 210 5.85 -18.86 -17.90
CA VAL A 210 5.22 -19.23 -19.17
C VAL A 210 4.62 -20.61 -18.98
N CYS A 211 3.30 -20.68 -18.94
CA CYS A 211 2.57 -21.91 -18.69
C CYS A 211 2.54 -22.82 -19.93
N LYS A 212 2.29 -24.12 -19.72
CA LYS A 212 2.14 -25.13 -20.75
C LYS A 212 1.09 -24.79 -21.81
N ASN A 213 -0.04 -24.23 -21.40
CA ASN A 213 -1.10 -23.73 -22.29
C ASN A 213 -0.71 -22.44 -23.06
N GLY A 214 0.44 -21.83 -22.75
CA GLY A 214 0.96 -20.62 -23.39
C GLY A 214 0.57 -19.32 -22.69
N ALA A 215 -0.17 -19.37 -21.58
CA ALA A 215 -0.40 -18.22 -20.72
C ALA A 215 0.90 -17.73 -20.08
N ARG A 216 0.96 -16.44 -19.76
CA ARG A 216 2.16 -15.80 -19.20
C ARG A 216 1.81 -14.85 -18.07
N LEU A 217 2.62 -14.85 -17.04
CA LEU A 217 2.54 -13.84 -15.97
C LEU A 217 3.93 -13.30 -15.69
N THR A 218 4.02 -11.99 -15.54
CA THR A 218 5.24 -11.28 -15.15
C THR A 218 4.97 -10.47 -13.88
N CYS A 219 5.81 -10.58 -12.87
CA CYS A 219 5.73 -9.75 -11.68
C CYS A 219 6.75 -8.61 -11.70
N LYS A 220 6.39 -7.47 -11.10
CA LYS A 220 7.19 -6.24 -11.06
C LYS A 220 6.92 -5.46 -9.78
N GLY A 221 7.93 -4.74 -9.30
CA GLY A 221 7.72 -3.73 -8.27
C GLY A 221 7.04 -2.48 -8.84
N PHE A 222 6.16 -1.89 -8.07
CA PHE A 222 5.53 -0.61 -8.39
C PHE A 222 6.60 0.49 -8.50
N GLY A 223 6.52 1.32 -9.54
CA GLY A 223 7.56 2.31 -9.85
C GLY A 223 8.69 1.79 -10.77
N SER A 224 8.71 0.49 -11.12
CA SER A 224 9.74 -0.06 -12.01
C SER A 224 9.53 0.32 -13.47
N SER A 225 10.62 0.43 -14.25
CA SER A 225 10.52 0.67 -15.69
C SER A 225 9.89 -0.53 -16.41
N VAL A 226 8.73 -0.31 -17.06
CA VAL A 226 8.04 -1.30 -17.88
C VAL A 226 7.66 -0.64 -19.20
N ARG A 227 8.31 -1.05 -20.29
CA ARG A 227 8.02 -0.52 -21.65
C ARG A 227 7.79 -1.67 -22.61
N GLY A 228 6.89 -1.46 -23.59
CA GLY A 228 6.62 -2.42 -24.67
C GLY A 228 5.83 -3.65 -24.25
N ALA A 229 5.30 -3.70 -23.04
CA ALA A 229 4.40 -4.75 -22.60
C ALA A 229 2.94 -4.32 -22.77
N HIS A 230 2.12 -5.25 -23.26
CA HIS A 230 0.69 -5.01 -23.49
C HIS A 230 -0.13 -6.16 -22.89
N PRO A 231 -0.29 -6.23 -21.56
CA PRO A 231 -1.06 -7.26 -20.89
C PRO A 231 -2.56 -7.10 -21.12
N TYR A 232 -3.27 -8.22 -21.03
CA TYR A 232 -4.73 -8.26 -21.05
C TYR A 232 -5.33 -8.10 -19.66
N TRP A 233 -4.57 -8.47 -18.62
CA TRP A 233 -4.98 -8.27 -17.24
C TRP A 233 -3.81 -7.83 -16.37
N ILE A 234 -4.11 -7.00 -15.39
CA ILE A 234 -3.14 -6.48 -14.41
C ILE A 234 -3.75 -6.59 -13.02
N VAL A 235 -2.95 -7.07 -12.07
CA VAL A 235 -3.25 -6.97 -10.64
C VAL A 235 -2.20 -6.05 -10.00
N VAL A 236 -2.64 -5.06 -9.26
CA VAL A 236 -1.79 -4.24 -8.38
C VAL A 236 -2.20 -4.57 -6.94
N ASP A 237 -1.37 -5.33 -6.25
CA ASP A 237 -1.61 -5.82 -4.91
C ASP A 237 -0.70 -5.10 -3.91
N ASP A 238 -1.30 -4.33 -3.02
CA ASP A 238 -0.61 -3.46 -2.06
C ASP A 238 0.53 -2.67 -2.75
N GLY A 239 0.17 -1.90 -3.79
CA GLY A 239 1.16 -1.22 -4.66
C GLY A 239 1.87 -0.03 -4.02
N LEU A 240 1.41 0.46 -2.89
CA LEU A 240 1.96 1.63 -2.21
C LEU A 240 2.93 1.23 -1.10
N LYS A 241 3.93 2.08 -0.86
CA LYS A 241 4.84 1.98 0.29
C LYS A 241 4.37 2.89 1.42
N ASP A 242 4.79 2.60 2.64
CA ASP A 242 4.45 3.40 3.82
C ASP A 242 4.85 4.89 3.71
N ASN A 243 5.89 5.20 2.93
CA ASN A 243 6.33 6.59 2.72
C ASN A 243 5.29 7.48 2.04
N VAL A 244 4.27 6.92 1.36
CA VAL A 244 3.15 7.71 0.79
C VAL A 244 2.25 8.30 1.87
N ILE A 245 2.27 7.75 3.09
CA ILE A 245 1.49 8.25 4.22
C ILE A 245 1.81 9.73 4.46
N TYR A 246 3.11 10.06 4.49
CA TYR A 246 3.61 11.34 4.96
C TYR A 246 4.07 12.27 3.82
N SER A 247 4.43 11.74 2.65
CA SER A 247 4.99 12.52 1.55
C SER A 247 3.99 12.75 0.42
N GLN A 248 3.54 14.00 0.26
CA GLN A 248 2.70 14.40 -0.86
C GLN A 248 3.38 14.13 -2.21
N LEU A 249 4.70 14.39 -2.29
CA LEU A 249 5.48 14.11 -3.50
C LEU A 249 5.47 12.63 -3.86
N GLN A 250 5.60 11.73 -2.87
CA GLN A 250 5.56 10.29 -3.13
C GLN A 250 4.15 9.83 -3.52
N ARG A 251 3.10 10.40 -2.94
CA ARG A 251 1.72 10.15 -3.38
C ARG A 251 1.54 10.54 -4.85
N GLN A 252 1.94 11.75 -5.21
CA GLN A 252 1.82 12.23 -6.59
C GLN A 252 2.64 11.38 -7.57
N LYS A 253 3.90 11.04 -7.24
CA LYS A 253 4.73 10.14 -8.06
C LYS A 253 4.06 8.77 -8.27
N SER A 254 3.41 8.24 -7.24
CA SER A 254 2.70 6.95 -7.33
C SER A 254 1.49 7.05 -8.26
N ILE A 255 0.70 8.12 -8.16
CA ILE A 255 -0.44 8.39 -9.02
C ILE A 255 0.00 8.59 -10.47
N ASP A 256 1.05 9.40 -10.70
CA ASP A 256 1.59 9.66 -12.03
C ASP A 256 2.13 8.39 -12.69
N TYR A 257 2.87 7.56 -11.93
CA TYR A 257 3.35 6.28 -12.42
C TYR A 257 2.19 5.35 -12.78
N PHE A 258 1.18 5.26 -11.95
CA PHE A 258 0.02 4.43 -12.23
C PHE A 258 -0.67 4.84 -13.53
N HIS A 259 -0.97 6.12 -13.71
CA HIS A 259 -1.67 6.60 -14.91
C HIS A 259 -0.78 6.62 -16.15
N SER A 260 0.48 7.05 -16.03
CA SER A 260 1.37 7.20 -17.18
C SER A 260 2.01 5.89 -17.65
N VAL A 261 2.15 4.91 -16.77
CA VAL A 261 2.82 3.64 -17.09
C VAL A 261 1.83 2.48 -17.04
N ILE A 262 1.25 2.18 -15.88
CA ILE A 262 0.44 0.94 -15.71
C ILE A 262 -0.83 1.00 -16.57
N MET A 263 -1.58 2.10 -16.54
CA MET A 263 -2.80 2.23 -17.33
C MET A 263 -2.54 2.20 -18.85
N ASN A 264 -1.40 2.76 -19.30
CA ASN A 264 -1.03 2.75 -20.71
C ASN A 264 -0.51 1.39 -21.21
N MET A 265 -0.17 0.46 -20.32
CA MET A 265 0.20 -0.89 -20.72
C MET A 265 -1.02 -1.74 -21.09
N LEU A 266 -2.15 -1.50 -20.42
CA LEU A 266 -3.35 -2.34 -20.56
C LEU A 266 -3.92 -2.23 -21.99
N VAL A 267 -4.15 -3.37 -22.63
CA VAL A 267 -4.80 -3.39 -23.94
C VAL A 267 -6.27 -2.96 -23.86
N PRO A 268 -6.85 -2.38 -24.91
CA PRO A 268 -8.27 -2.07 -24.96
C PRO A 268 -9.12 -3.31 -24.66
N GLY A 269 -10.07 -3.18 -23.72
CA GLY A 269 -10.89 -4.29 -23.24
C GLY A 269 -10.22 -5.20 -22.23
N GLY A 270 -8.98 -4.91 -21.83
CA GLY A 270 -8.30 -5.60 -20.74
C GLY A 270 -8.85 -5.22 -19.37
N GLN A 271 -8.49 -6.01 -18.36
CA GLN A 271 -8.95 -5.85 -16.98
C GLN A 271 -7.81 -5.41 -16.07
N ILE A 272 -8.08 -4.45 -15.19
CA ILE A 272 -7.15 -4.03 -14.14
C ILE A 272 -7.85 -4.05 -12.78
N ILE A 273 -7.19 -4.71 -11.83
CA ILE A 273 -7.64 -4.79 -10.45
C ILE A 273 -6.56 -4.14 -9.58
N VAL A 274 -6.96 -3.16 -8.81
CA VAL A 274 -6.13 -2.54 -7.75
C VAL A 274 -6.72 -2.98 -6.43
N VAL A 275 -5.93 -3.66 -5.62
CA VAL A 275 -6.37 -4.14 -4.32
C VAL A 275 -5.35 -3.76 -3.25
N GLY A 276 -5.82 -3.38 -2.09
CA GLY A 276 -4.95 -3.05 -0.96
C GLY A 276 -5.67 -2.29 0.14
N THR A 277 -4.87 -1.66 0.99
CA THR A 277 -5.34 -0.84 2.09
C THR A 277 -4.94 0.61 1.82
N PRO A 278 -5.87 1.58 1.89
CA PRO A 278 -5.55 2.98 1.69
C PRO A 278 -4.69 3.52 2.84
N PHE A 279 -3.63 4.25 2.52
CA PHE A 279 -2.74 4.83 3.52
C PHE A 279 -3.06 6.30 3.83
N HIS A 280 -3.48 7.06 2.81
CA HIS A 280 -3.81 8.48 2.94
C HIS A 280 -4.99 8.83 2.04
N ALA A 281 -5.82 9.79 2.48
CA ALA A 281 -7.02 10.21 1.71
C ALA A 281 -6.71 10.71 0.29
N SER A 282 -5.49 11.21 0.02
CA SER A 282 -5.03 11.66 -1.31
C SER A 282 -3.96 10.76 -1.92
N ASP A 283 -3.94 9.48 -1.59
CA ASP A 283 -3.09 8.48 -2.25
C ASP A 283 -3.72 7.94 -3.54
N LEU A 284 -3.15 6.87 -4.10
CA LEU A 284 -3.67 6.24 -5.32
C LEU A 284 -5.13 5.79 -5.16
N TYR A 285 -5.51 5.22 -4.01
CA TYR A 285 -6.89 4.76 -3.77
C TYR A 285 -7.87 5.93 -3.74
N GLY A 286 -7.49 7.04 -3.05
CA GLY A 286 -8.26 8.28 -3.06
C GLY A 286 -8.41 8.90 -4.46
N ASP A 287 -7.35 8.87 -5.27
CA ASP A 287 -7.39 9.30 -6.67
C ASP A 287 -8.35 8.45 -7.51
N LEU A 288 -8.29 7.11 -7.38
CA LEU A 288 -9.20 6.20 -8.07
C LEU A 288 -10.66 6.39 -7.63
N LYS A 289 -10.89 6.65 -6.34
CA LYS A 289 -12.21 6.97 -5.79
C LYS A 289 -12.78 8.26 -6.40
N SER A 290 -11.97 9.30 -6.56
CA SER A 290 -12.37 10.54 -7.23
C SER A 290 -12.73 10.35 -8.72
N LYS A 291 -12.17 9.34 -9.36
CA LYS A 291 -12.41 8.93 -10.76
C LYS A 291 -13.39 7.76 -10.87
N SER A 292 -14.09 7.43 -9.79
CA SER A 292 -15.06 6.33 -9.76
C SER A 292 -16.30 6.63 -10.59
N LYS A 293 -17.02 5.58 -10.98
CA LYS A 293 -18.33 5.70 -11.62
C LYS A 293 -19.30 6.51 -10.75
N ALA A 294 -19.27 6.27 -9.43
CA ALA A 294 -20.12 6.97 -8.47
C ALA A 294 -19.80 8.47 -8.39
N ALA A 295 -18.52 8.85 -8.45
CA ALA A 295 -18.10 10.24 -8.35
C ALA A 295 -18.28 11.03 -9.66
N THR A 296 -18.10 10.35 -10.82
CA THR A 296 -18.07 11.01 -12.14
C THR A 296 -19.36 10.82 -12.96
N GLY A 297 -20.23 9.89 -12.55
CA GLY A 297 -21.39 9.48 -13.33
C GLY A 297 -21.06 8.80 -14.67
N SER A 298 -19.80 8.43 -14.89
CA SER A 298 -19.33 7.84 -16.14
C SER A 298 -19.22 6.32 -16.05
N ASP A 299 -19.89 5.60 -16.97
CA ASP A 299 -19.77 4.14 -17.07
C ASP A 299 -18.36 3.63 -17.35
N LYS A 300 -17.47 4.50 -17.86
CA LYS A 300 -16.04 4.20 -18.10
C LYS A 300 -15.15 4.42 -16.87
N GLY A 301 -15.73 4.91 -15.76
CA GLY A 301 -15.03 5.16 -14.50
C GLY A 301 -14.60 3.88 -13.79
N TRP A 302 -13.88 4.05 -12.69
CA TRP A 302 -13.51 2.97 -11.78
C TRP A 302 -14.72 2.49 -10.97
N PHE A 303 -14.81 1.20 -10.73
CA PHE A 303 -15.65 0.69 -9.65
C PHE A 303 -14.77 0.58 -8.40
N VAL A 304 -15.11 1.33 -7.37
CA VAL A 304 -14.36 1.40 -6.11
C VAL A 304 -15.25 0.96 -4.98
N ILE A 305 -14.78 0.05 -4.14
CA ILE A 305 -15.55 -0.51 -3.02
C ILE A 305 -14.64 -0.75 -1.82
N GLU A 306 -15.18 -0.56 -0.62
CA GLU A 306 -14.50 -0.71 0.67
C GLU A 306 -15.04 -1.89 1.47
N TYR A 307 -14.13 -2.66 2.07
CA TYR A 307 -14.42 -3.80 2.93
C TYR A 307 -13.67 -3.67 4.27
N PRO A 308 -14.18 -2.85 5.20
CA PRO A 308 -13.60 -2.75 6.53
C PRO A 308 -13.80 -4.06 7.32
N ALA A 309 -12.86 -4.41 8.19
CA ALA A 309 -12.97 -5.60 9.05
C ALA A 309 -14.22 -5.55 9.95
N ILE A 310 -14.64 -4.34 10.33
CA ILE A 310 -15.86 -4.07 11.08
C ILE A 310 -16.62 -2.96 10.36
N PHE A 311 -17.84 -3.26 9.93
CA PHE A 311 -18.71 -2.29 9.30
C PHE A 311 -19.34 -1.33 10.33
N PRO A 312 -19.85 -0.15 9.89
CA PRO A 312 -20.50 0.80 10.79
C PRO A 312 -21.72 0.22 11.55
N ASP A 313 -22.36 -0.80 11.00
CA ASP A 313 -23.49 -1.53 11.62
C ASP A 313 -23.05 -2.66 12.57
N GLY A 314 -21.74 -2.80 12.81
CA GLY A 314 -21.15 -3.82 13.70
C GLY A 314 -20.93 -5.19 13.05
N ARG A 315 -21.29 -5.39 11.80
CA ARG A 315 -20.99 -6.65 11.08
C ARG A 315 -19.49 -6.81 10.90
N ILE A 316 -19.02 -8.05 11.04
CA ILE A 316 -17.62 -8.43 10.80
C ILE A 316 -17.49 -8.95 9.38
N LEU A 317 -16.41 -8.55 8.71
CA LEU A 317 -16.16 -8.90 7.30
C LEU A 317 -15.97 -10.42 7.12
N TRP A 318 -15.18 -11.05 7.97
CA TRP A 318 -14.88 -12.49 7.88
C TRP A 318 -14.96 -13.18 9.23
N PRO A 319 -16.20 -13.45 9.73
CA PRO A 319 -16.38 -14.01 11.07
C PRO A 319 -15.73 -15.39 11.28
N ALA A 320 -15.61 -16.19 10.21
CA ALA A 320 -14.95 -17.50 10.29
C ALA A 320 -13.44 -17.43 10.58
N ARG A 321 -12.81 -16.27 10.30
CA ARG A 321 -11.37 -16.07 10.52
C ARG A 321 -11.08 -15.10 11.67
N TRP A 322 -11.87 -14.06 11.82
CA TRP A 322 -11.69 -13.00 12.81
C TRP A 322 -12.96 -12.80 13.62
N GLY A 323 -12.93 -13.17 14.90
CA GLY A 323 -13.99 -12.81 15.83
C GLY A 323 -13.90 -11.32 16.24
N PHE A 324 -14.98 -10.79 16.81
CA PHE A 324 -14.98 -9.42 17.33
C PHE A 324 -13.88 -9.19 18.38
N ASN A 325 -13.71 -10.15 19.30
CA ASN A 325 -12.70 -10.06 20.36
C ASN A 325 -11.27 -10.06 19.79
N ASP A 326 -11.01 -10.87 18.75
CA ASP A 326 -9.69 -10.92 18.09
C ASP A 326 -9.36 -9.57 17.45
N LEU A 327 -10.35 -8.92 16.82
CA LEU A 327 -10.18 -7.59 16.22
C LEU A 327 -9.98 -6.51 17.29
N MET A 328 -10.64 -6.63 18.45
CA MET A 328 -10.43 -5.69 19.57
C MET A 328 -9.07 -5.88 20.24
N GLU A 329 -8.59 -7.11 20.38
CA GLU A 329 -7.22 -7.38 20.84
C GLU A 329 -6.18 -6.83 19.87
N LYS A 330 -6.40 -7.05 18.55
CA LYS A 330 -5.56 -6.47 17.50
C LYS A 330 -5.55 -4.93 17.57
N LYS A 331 -6.71 -4.30 17.80
CA LYS A 331 -6.83 -2.86 18.01
C LYS A 331 -6.05 -2.37 19.23
N ALA A 332 -6.16 -3.06 20.36
CA ALA A 332 -5.45 -2.74 21.59
C ALA A 332 -3.92 -2.83 21.41
N THR A 333 -3.46 -3.81 20.62
CA THR A 333 -2.03 -4.01 20.33
C THR A 333 -1.46 -3.00 19.34
N GLN A 334 -2.20 -2.67 18.27
CA GLN A 334 -1.74 -1.79 17.19
C GLN A 334 -2.00 -0.30 17.43
N GLY A 335 -2.93 0.02 18.35
CA GLY A 335 -3.44 1.38 18.55
C GLY A 335 -4.51 1.79 17.51
N ASN A 336 -5.27 2.85 17.84
CA ASN A 336 -6.44 3.27 17.06
C ASN A 336 -6.10 3.70 15.63
N ILE A 337 -5.01 4.43 15.44
CA ILE A 337 -4.64 4.99 14.13
C ILE A 337 -4.29 3.88 13.16
N ILE A 338 -3.39 2.97 13.56
CA ILE A 338 -2.98 1.84 12.73
C ILE A 338 -4.16 0.92 12.47
N PHE A 339 -4.96 0.60 13.50
CA PHE A 339 -6.14 -0.22 13.34
C PHE A 339 -7.17 0.41 12.40
N SER A 340 -7.41 1.72 12.50
CA SER A 340 -8.33 2.44 11.62
C SER A 340 -7.88 2.38 10.15
N ARG A 341 -6.59 2.56 9.90
CA ARG A 341 -6.01 2.46 8.56
C ARG A 341 -6.05 1.03 8.03
N GLU A 342 -5.44 0.08 8.75
CA GLU A 342 -5.19 -1.27 8.27
C GLU A 342 -6.45 -2.17 8.30
N ASN A 343 -7.35 -1.94 9.26
CA ASN A 343 -8.50 -2.82 9.46
C ASN A 343 -9.85 -2.14 9.16
N LEU A 344 -9.96 -0.82 9.21
CA LEU A 344 -11.23 -0.14 8.91
C LEU A 344 -11.22 0.58 7.56
N CYS A 345 -10.16 0.46 6.76
CA CYS A 345 -9.98 1.16 5.48
C CYS A 345 -10.15 2.68 5.61
N ARG A 346 -9.85 3.23 6.78
CA ARG A 346 -9.90 4.66 7.06
C ARG A 346 -8.48 5.23 7.03
N PRO A 347 -8.08 5.83 5.90
CA PRO A 347 -6.74 6.36 5.76
C PRO A 347 -6.50 7.52 6.73
N ILE A 348 -5.24 7.74 7.07
CA ILE A 348 -4.82 8.89 7.85
C ILE A 348 -5.14 10.16 7.05
N THR A 349 -5.73 11.15 7.73
CA THR A 349 -5.86 12.50 7.21
C THR A 349 -4.83 13.40 7.89
N ASN A 350 -4.43 14.49 7.24
CA ASN A 350 -3.54 15.48 7.85
C ASN A 350 -4.09 16.07 9.17
N GLU A 351 -5.36 15.85 9.47
CA GLU A 351 -6.04 16.36 10.68
C GLU A 351 -5.64 15.61 11.96
N SER A 352 -5.12 14.39 11.87
CA SER A 352 -4.64 13.61 13.04
C SER A 352 -3.20 13.94 13.43
N SER A 353 -2.39 14.49 12.52
CA SER A 353 -1.03 14.93 12.81
C SER A 353 -1.03 16.27 13.53
N ILE A 354 -0.14 16.42 14.52
CA ILE A 354 0.12 17.74 15.14
C ILE A 354 0.92 18.68 14.24
N PHE A 355 1.52 18.14 13.15
CA PHE A 355 2.19 18.90 12.10
C PHE A 355 1.45 18.75 10.75
N PRO A 356 0.20 19.25 10.61
CA PRO A 356 -0.51 19.22 9.35
C PRO A 356 0.31 19.91 8.25
N LEU A 357 0.21 19.40 7.01
CA LEU A 357 0.96 19.94 5.87
C LEU A 357 0.86 21.47 5.75
N LYS A 358 -0.33 22.02 5.99
CA LYS A 358 -0.59 23.46 5.94
C LYS A 358 0.28 24.29 6.90
N ILE A 359 0.64 23.75 8.08
CA ILE A 359 1.54 24.46 9.00
C ILE A 359 3.00 24.24 8.63
N LEU A 360 3.37 23.05 8.14
CA LEU A 360 4.72 22.78 7.66
C LEU A 360 5.06 23.66 6.45
N GLU A 361 4.13 23.85 5.50
CA GLU A 361 4.32 24.71 4.33
C GLU A 361 4.62 26.18 4.68
N ARG A 362 4.22 26.65 5.85
CA ARG A 362 4.58 28.01 6.30
C ARG A 362 6.09 28.20 6.45
N SER A 363 6.82 27.13 6.76
CA SER A 363 8.29 27.18 6.86
C SER A 363 8.99 27.40 5.51
N LEU A 364 8.27 27.25 4.39
CA LEU A 364 8.79 27.44 3.04
C LEU A 364 8.58 28.85 2.51
N LEU A 365 7.77 29.66 3.20
CA LEU A 365 7.46 31.02 2.75
C LEU A 365 8.75 31.83 2.61
N ARG A 366 8.99 32.37 1.42
CA ARG A 366 10.18 33.17 1.06
C ARG A 366 11.50 32.41 1.06
N MET A 367 11.47 31.08 1.05
CA MET A 367 12.67 30.22 1.12
C MET A 367 13.11 29.63 -0.23
N GLU A 368 12.44 29.97 -1.32
CA GLU A 368 12.69 29.41 -2.68
C GLU A 368 14.09 29.76 -3.22
N ASN A 369 14.68 30.87 -2.76
CA ASN A 369 15.99 31.33 -3.20
C ASN A 369 17.12 30.97 -2.22
N TYR A 370 16.80 30.24 -1.13
CA TYR A 370 17.78 29.88 -0.11
C TYR A 370 18.05 28.38 -0.12
N THR A 371 19.30 28.00 0.12
CA THR A 371 19.76 26.62 0.15
C THR A 371 20.37 26.27 1.51
N LEU A 372 20.41 24.99 1.84
CA LEU A 372 21.23 24.48 2.93
C LEU A 372 22.72 24.78 2.63
N VAL A 373 23.47 25.19 3.66
CA VAL A 373 24.83 25.67 3.51
C VAL A 373 25.87 24.74 4.12
N ARG A 374 27.11 24.92 3.73
CA ARG A 374 28.22 24.14 4.26
C ARG A 374 28.92 24.79 5.46
N ASN A 375 28.85 26.12 5.57
CA ASN A 375 29.44 26.89 6.64
C ASN A 375 28.44 27.96 7.11
N ARG A 376 28.60 28.43 8.36
CA ARG A 376 27.78 29.47 8.97
C ARG A 376 27.66 30.74 8.12
N ASP A 377 28.81 31.20 7.61
CA ASP A 377 28.94 32.48 6.95
C ASP A 377 28.41 32.49 5.50
N ASP A 378 28.05 31.32 4.96
CA ASP A 378 27.47 31.16 3.62
C ASP A 378 25.95 31.46 3.61
N PHE A 379 25.28 31.50 4.79
CA PHE A 379 23.84 31.73 4.85
C PHE A 379 23.51 33.22 4.92
N PRO A 380 22.69 33.74 3.99
CA PRO A 380 22.54 35.20 3.80
C PRO A 380 21.60 35.87 4.80
N MET A 381 20.87 35.10 5.62
CA MET A 381 19.95 35.67 6.61
C MET A 381 20.69 36.10 7.89
N LYS A 382 20.16 37.11 8.56
CA LYS A 382 20.72 37.59 9.85
C LYS A 382 20.26 36.66 10.97
N PHE A 383 21.20 36.15 11.73
CA PHE A 383 20.99 35.43 13.00
C PHE A 383 22.21 35.69 13.91
N ASN A 384 22.00 35.63 15.22
CA ASN A 384 23.05 35.91 16.19
C ASN A 384 23.53 34.67 16.97
N LYS A 385 22.71 33.60 16.98
CA LYS A 385 23.02 32.33 17.63
C LYS A 385 22.98 31.15 16.65
N VAL A 386 23.74 30.11 16.95
CA VAL A 386 23.67 28.85 16.25
C VAL A 386 23.47 27.71 17.26
N VAL A 387 22.52 26.84 17.01
CA VAL A 387 22.23 25.70 17.87
C VAL A 387 22.14 24.41 17.07
N VAL A 388 22.40 23.29 17.74
CA VAL A 388 22.36 21.96 17.12
C VAL A 388 21.52 21.01 17.96
N GLY A 389 20.55 20.37 17.34
CA GLY A 389 19.85 19.22 17.90
C GLY A 389 20.46 17.92 17.40
N CYS A 390 20.77 17.00 18.31
CA CYS A 390 21.48 15.77 17.98
C CYS A 390 20.70 14.54 18.46
N ASP A 391 20.24 13.74 17.52
CA ASP A 391 19.72 12.41 17.76
C ASP A 391 20.72 11.35 17.23
N PHE A 392 21.16 10.46 18.11
CA PHE A 392 22.25 9.51 17.82
C PHE A 392 21.73 8.11 17.55
N ALA A 393 22.26 7.45 16.53
CA ALA A 393 22.08 6.02 16.35
C ALA A 393 22.94 5.22 17.34
N ILE A 394 22.33 4.33 18.11
CA ILE A 394 23.00 3.54 19.17
C ILE A 394 23.73 2.32 18.62
N SER A 395 23.33 1.76 17.48
CA SER A 395 23.92 0.54 16.91
C SER A 395 24.43 0.72 15.49
N GLY A 396 25.64 0.18 15.21
CA GLY A 396 26.23 0.14 13.86
C GLY A 396 25.68 -0.96 12.94
N ASN A 397 24.59 -1.63 13.27
CA ASN A 397 24.02 -2.74 12.49
C ASN A 397 23.12 -2.22 11.34
N VAL A 398 22.98 -3.02 10.29
CA VAL A 398 22.21 -2.69 9.06
C VAL A 398 20.72 -2.37 9.29
N GLY A 399 20.18 -2.69 10.48
CA GLY A 399 18.82 -2.37 10.93
C GLY A 399 18.74 -1.22 11.94
N ALA A 400 19.80 -0.47 12.16
CA ALA A 400 19.86 0.61 13.14
C ALA A 400 19.05 1.85 12.71
N ASP A 401 18.70 2.68 13.70
CA ASP A 401 18.12 4.00 13.51
C ASP A 401 19.11 4.96 12.82
N TYR A 402 18.63 6.09 12.34
CA TYR A 402 19.47 7.11 11.75
C TYR A 402 20.10 7.99 12.84
N ALA A 403 21.38 8.36 12.65
CA ALA A 403 21.92 9.52 13.35
C ALA A 403 21.48 10.78 12.60
N VAL A 404 20.80 11.70 13.29
CA VAL A 404 20.28 12.95 12.71
C VAL A 404 20.78 14.15 13.51
N PHE A 405 21.43 15.09 12.81
CA PHE A 405 21.87 16.36 13.39
C PHE A 405 21.35 17.52 12.58
N THR A 406 20.64 18.44 13.25
CA THR A 406 20.07 19.64 12.62
C THR A 406 20.72 20.89 13.18
N VAL A 407 21.26 21.73 12.31
CA VAL A 407 21.92 23.00 12.69
C VAL A 407 20.99 24.16 12.35
N TRP A 408 20.66 24.96 13.35
CA TRP A 408 19.77 26.12 13.19
C TRP A 408 20.51 27.42 13.50
N GLY A 409 20.31 28.43 12.62
CA GLY A 409 20.58 29.82 12.92
C GLY A 409 19.35 30.41 13.65
N VAL A 410 19.56 31.09 14.75
CA VAL A 410 18.52 31.64 15.59
C VAL A 410 18.72 33.16 15.72
N ASP A 411 17.68 33.92 15.45
CA ASP A 411 17.58 35.33 15.83
C ASP A 411 16.83 35.39 17.15
N ASP A 412 17.53 35.70 18.27
CA ASP A 412 16.93 35.70 19.60
C ASP A 412 16.05 36.93 19.86
N GLU A 413 16.12 38.00 19.05
CA GLU A 413 15.25 39.16 19.13
C GLU A 413 13.87 38.87 18.54
N THR A 414 13.82 38.21 17.36
CA THR A 414 12.56 37.89 16.66
C THR A 414 12.05 36.48 16.97
N GLY A 415 12.93 35.60 17.47
CA GLY A 415 12.67 34.17 17.68
C GLY A 415 12.58 33.36 16.39
N GLU A 416 13.02 33.93 15.26
CA GLU A 416 13.06 33.23 14.00
C GLU A 416 14.24 32.23 13.94
N ARG A 417 14.05 31.14 13.23
CA ARG A 417 14.99 30.01 13.16
C ARG A 417 15.09 29.52 11.73
N TRP A 418 16.33 29.45 11.22
CA TRP A 418 16.63 28.98 9.86
C TRP A 418 17.39 27.68 9.93
N LEU A 419 16.92 26.63 9.20
CA LEU A 419 17.68 25.41 9.03
C LEU A 419 18.90 25.70 8.14
N LEU A 420 20.10 25.64 8.72
CA LEU A 420 21.35 25.91 8.02
C LEU A 420 21.94 24.65 7.39
N TYR A 421 21.90 23.54 8.14
CA TYR A 421 22.51 22.28 7.74
C TYR A 421 21.74 21.08 8.30
N PHE A 422 21.73 20.01 7.54
CA PHE A 422 21.07 18.76 7.88
C PHE A 422 21.99 17.59 7.63
N TYR A 423 22.12 16.69 8.61
CA TYR A 423 22.84 15.43 8.50
C TYR A 423 21.91 14.28 8.89
N ARG A 424 21.91 13.21 8.09
CA ARG A 424 21.15 11.99 8.35
C ARG A 424 21.83 10.81 7.70
N GLU A 425 22.36 9.87 8.49
CA GLU A 425 22.97 8.64 7.97
C GLU A 425 22.74 7.45 8.90
N LYS A 426 22.67 6.24 8.32
CA LYS A 426 22.60 4.95 9.04
C LYS A 426 23.97 4.29 9.17
N GLY A 427 24.09 3.40 10.19
CA GLY A 427 25.23 2.50 10.31
C GLY A 427 26.57 3.17 10.67
N LYS A 428 26.52 4.42 11.15
CA LYS A 428 27.74 5.12 11.60
C LYS A 428 28.13 4.69 12.99
N THR A 429 29.42 4.39 13.14
CA THR A 429 30.03 4.10 14.44
C THR A 429 30.02 5.33 15.33
N PHE A 430 30.17 5.12 16.64
CA PHE A 430 30.34 6.21 17.61
C PHE A 430 31.41 7.22 17.16
N HIS A 431 32.59 6.73 16.75
CA HIS A 431 33.68 7.59 16.34
C HIS A 431 33.37 8.43 15.11
N GLU A 432 32.68 7.86 14.11
CA GLU A 432 32.28 8.59 12.91
C GLU A 432 31.25 9.67 13.23
N GLN A 433 30.27 9.38 14.09
CA GLN A 433 29.29 10.38 14.53
C GLN A 433 29.98 11.54 15.28
N MET A 434 30.95 11.24 16.14
CA MET A 434 31.77 12.26 16.80
C MET A 434 32.60 13.09 15.83
N GLN A 435 33.14 12.50 14.75
CA GLN A 435 33.82 13.26 13.69
C GLN A 435 32.87 14.23 12.98
N VAL A 436 31.64 13.84 12.71
CA VAL A 436 30.62 14.73 12.13
C VAL A 436 30.35 15.92 13.04
N LEU A 437 30.16 15.70 14.36
CA LEU A 437 29.95 16.77 15.32
C LEU A 437 31.11 17.76 15.38
N ARG A 438 32.35 17.26 15.38
CA ARG A 438 33.53 18.12 15.29
C ARG A 438 33.55 18.96 14.01
N GLY A 439 33.18 18.34 12.88
CA GLY A 439 33.03 19.04 11.61
C GLY A 439 31.94 20.13 11.66
N ILE A 440 30.83 19.86 12.31
CA ILE A 440 29.77 20.86 12.54
C ILE A 440 30.28 21.99 13.44
N ASN A 441 30.98 21.66 14.52
CA ASN A 441 31.54 22.67 15.44
C ASN A 441 32.50 23.63 14.74
N VAL A 442 33.38 23.13 13.90
CA VAL A 442 34.34 23.95 13.15
C VAL A 442 33.65 24.86 12.12
N ARG A 443 32.69 24.32 11.40
CA ARG A 443 32.01 25.02 10.28
C ARG A 443 30.96 26.03 10.74
N PHE A 444 30.21 25.69 11.79
CA PHE A 444 29.05 26.48 12.22
C PHE A 444 29.27 27.21 13.54
N ARG A 445 30.28 26.82 14.33
CA ARG A 445 30.60 27.46 15.63
C ARG A 445 29.35 27.60 16.51
N PRO A 446 28.65 26.48 16.87
CA PRO A 446 27.41 26.54 17.62
C PRO A 446 27.61 27.08 19.03
N ASP A 447 26.63 27.82 19.52
CA ASP A 447 26.57 28.25 20.91
C ASP A 447 26.24 27.10 21.85
N THR A 448 25.46 26.11 21.37
CA THR A 448 25.17 24.88 22.11
C THR A 448 24.74 23.73 21.18
N PHE A 449 25.07 22.52 21.62
CA PHE A 449 24.51 21.25 21.15
C PHE A 449 23.59 20.71 22.22
N VAL A 450 22.36 20.32 21.88
CA VAL A 450 21.50 19.53 22.77
C VAL A 450 21.42 18.11 22.25
N MET A 451 21.73 17.17 23.12
CA MET A 451 21.81 15.74 22.82
C MET A 451 20.87 14.97 23.75
N GLU A 452 20.23 13.94 23.24
CA GLU A 452 19.47 13.03 24.09
C GLU A 452 20.42 12.29 25.05
N GLN A 453 20.04 12.22 26.33
CA GLN A 453 20.83 11.61 27.39
C GLN A 453 20.12 10.39 27.98
N ASN A 454 19.88 9.36 27.17
CA ASN A 454 19.50 8.06 27.67
C ASN A 454 20.74 7.30 28.17
N VAL A 455 20.55 6.20 28.94
CA VAL A 455 21.63 5.44 29.58
C VAL A 455 22.81 5.07 28.63
N MET A 456 22.51 4.80 27.35
CA MET A 456 23.53 4.48 26.34
C MET A 456 24.13 5.74 25.68
N GLN A 457 23.42 6.84 25.65
CA GLN A 457 23.85 8.09 24.98
C GLN A 457 24.65 9.02 25.91
N GLN A 458 24.71 8.76 27.21
CA GLN A 458 25.56 9.47 28.16
C GLN A 458 27.05 9.52 27.72
N ILE A 459 27.50 8.49 27.04
CA ILE A 459 28.86 8.40 26.53
C ILE A 459 29.14 9.52 25.50
N PHE A 460 28.15 9.84 24.63
CA PHE A 460 28.29 10.92 23.66
C PHE A 460 28.42 12.29 24.33
N VAL A 461 27.60 12.55 25.33
CA VAL A 461 27.64 13.80 26.11
C VAL A 461 28.98 13.94 26.81
N GLN A 462 29.45 12.91 27.54
CA GLN A 462 30.72 12.94 28.26
C GLN A 462 31.93 13.08 27.33
N GLU A 463 31.94 12.39 26.20
CA GLU A 463 33.04 12.47 25.26
C GLU A 463 33.04 13.82 24.53
N SER A 464 31.89 14.39 24.21
CA SER A 464 31.78 15.72 23.62
C SER A 464 32.27 16.81 24.57
N ASP A 465 31.92 16.72 25.85
CA ASP A 465 32.37 17.66 26.89
C ASP A 465 33.89 17.61 27.06
N LYS A 466 34.49 16.39 27.14
CA LYS A 466 35.96 16.22 27.17
C LYS A 466 36.68 16.83 25.99
N GLN A 467 36.01 16.93 24.84
CA GLN A 467 36.56 17.55 23.63
C GLN A 467 36.27 19.04 23.53
N GLY A 468 35.68 19.65 24.57
CA GLY A 468 35.38 21.08 24.64
C GLY A 468 34.26 21.55 23.73
N LEU A 469 33.34 20.65 23.33
CA LEU A 469 32.14 21.05 22.62
C LEU A 469 31.13 21.62 23.61
N PRO A 470 30.38 22.70 23.28
CA PRO A 470 29.36 23.30 24.14
C PRO A 470 28.09 22.44 24.18
N VAL A 471 28.12 21.34 24.93
CA VAL A 471 27.08 20.31 24.93
C VAL A 471 26.20 20.41 26.15
N VAL A 472 24.90 20.20 25.96
CA VAL A 472 23.90 20.01 27.02
C VAL A 472 23.21 18.65 26.77
N GLY A 473 23.32 17.75 27.75
CA GLY A 473 22.56 16.50 27.75
C GLY A 473 21.13 16.75 28.20
N HIS A 474 20.16 16.17 27.50
CA HIS A 474 18.75 16.21 27.86
C HIS A 474 18.20 14.81 28.06
N THR A 475 17.65 14.54 29.25
CA THR A 475 16.98 13.25 29.52
C THR A 475 15.58 13.29 28.95
N THR A 476 15.33 12.54 27.91
CA THR A 476 14.02 12.47 27.27
C THR A 476 13.03 11.72 28.16
N GLY A 477 11.92 12.37 28.45
CA GLY A 477 10.84 11.84 29.27
C GLY A 477 9.49 12.40 28.82
N ILE A 478 8.67 12.76 29.78
CA ILE A 478 7.34 13.38 29.57
C ILE A 478 7.46 14.73 28.84
N ASP A 479 8.62 15.36 28.87
CA ASP A 479 8.91 16.68 28.26
C ASP A 479 8.72 16.70 26.75
N LYS A 480 8.93 15.58 26.05
CA LYS A 480 8.68 15.44 24.60
C LYS A 480 7.23 15.73 24.23
N TYR A 481 6.33 15.52 25.19
CA TYR A 481 4.88 15.70 25.02
C TYR A 481 4.36 17.02 25.63
N ASP A 482 5.23 17.81 26.26
CA ASP A 482 4.84 19.09 26.86
C ASP A 482 4.34 20.07 25.80
N LEU A 483 3.23 20.77 26.12
CA LEU A 483 2.55 21.69 25.20
C LEU A 483 3.41 22.90 24.79
N LYS A 484 4.40 23.29 25.58
CA LYS A 484 5.25 24.45 25.30
C LYS A 484 6.64 24.06 24.79
N THR A 485 7.24 23.07 25.41
CA THR A 485 8.64 22.68 25.16
C THR A 485 8.78 21.46 24.28
N GLY A 486 7.78 20.60 24.22
CA GLY A 486 7.76 19.38 23.43
C GLY A 486 7.41 19.55 21.94
N TRP A 487 7.03 18.49 21.33
CA TRP A 487 6.56 18.45 19.93
C TRP A 487 5.36 19.38 19.66
N PRO A 488 4.33 19.46 20.55
CA PRO A 488 3.26 20.44 20.35
C PRO A 488 3.77 21.89 20.30
N GLY A 489 4.73 22.23 21.16
CA GLY A 489 5.36 23.53 21.12
C GLY A 489 6.16 23.78 19.83
N LEU A 490 6.79 22.75 19.26
CA LEU A 490 7.44 22.82 17.95
C LEU A 490 6.42 23.05 16.84
N ALA A 491 5.27 22.39 16.89
CA ALA A 491 4.18 22.59 15.93
C ALA A 491 3.65 24.04 15.96
N ILE A 492 3.53 24.64 17.15
CA ILE A 492 3.16 26.05 17.32
C ILE A 492 4.21 26.98 16.66
N ASP A 493 5.51 26.67 16.75
CA ASP A 493 6.55 27.46 16.11
C ASP A 493 6.44 27.41 14.57
N PHE A 494 6.11 26.24 14.00
CA PHE A 494 5.76 26.12 12.58
C PHE A 494 4.50 26.90 12.21
N GLU A 495 3.44 26.77 13.03
CA GLU A 495 2.18 27.48 12.80
C GLU A 495 2.37 29.01 12.82
N ARG A 496 3.23 29.52 13.67
CA ARG A 496 3.58 30.93 13.77
C ARG A 496 4.54 31.41 12.68
N GLY A 497 5.03 30.51 11.82
CA GLY A 497 6.00 30.82 10.78
C GLY A 497 7.37 31.23 11.33
N LYS A 498 7.75 30.71 12.50
CA LYS A 498 9.05 30.99 13.14
C LYS A 498 10.18 30.09 12.63
N ILE A 499 9.85 29.01 11.94
CA ILE A 499 10.82 28.04 11.40
C ILE A 499 10.87 28.19 9.89
N HIS A 500 12.08 28.26 9.35
CA HIS A 500 12.34 28.46 7.94
C HIS A 500 13.21 27.32 7.39
N ILE A 501 12.73 26.65 6.35
CA ILE A 501 13.42 25.53 5.68
C ILE A 501 13.75 25.95 4.25
N PRO A 502 15.04 26.04 3.86
CA PRO A 502 15.47 26.39 2.52
C PRO A 502 15.03 25.33 1.48
N ILE A 503 14.67 25.79 0.27
CA ILE A 503 14.25 24.93 -0.85
C ILE A 503 14.82 25.37 -2.21
N GLY A 504 15.85 26.20 -2.22
CA GLY A 504 16.39 26.83 -3.44
C GLY A 504 17.16 25.88 -4.36
N ASP A 505 17.54 24.69 -3.91
CA ASP A 505 18.16 23.68 -4.75
C ASP A 505 17.55 22.28 -4.54
N LYS A 506 17.95 21.35 -5.40
CA LYS A 506 17.42 19.98 -5.36
C LYS A 506 17.72 19.27 -4.05
N TYR A 507 18.91 19.44 -3.49
CA TYR A 507 19.29 18.84 -2.21
C TYR A 507 18.42 19.35 -1.07
N SER A 508 18.23 20.68 -0.98
CA SER A 508 17.37 21.29 0.04
C SER A 508 15.89 20.83 -0.08
N GLN A 509 15.40 20.66 -1.32
CA GLN A 509 14.06 20.11 -1.56
C GLN A 509 13.92 18.66 -1.09
N ASP A 510 14.92 17.81 -1.37
CA ASP A 510 14.91 16.42 -0.93
C ASP A 510 14.97 16.32 0.62
N VAL A 511 15.76 17.17 1.27
CA VAL A 511 15.80 17.27 2.74
C VAL A 511 14.47 17.76 3.31
N LYS A 512 13.85 18.77 2.71
CA LYS A 512 12.50 19.24 3.09
C LYS A 512 11.49 18.10 3.02
N ASP A 513 11.51 17.26 1.98
CA ASP A 513 10.59 16.13 1.84
C ASP A 513 10.79 15.09 2.96
N LEU A 514 12.03 14.81 3.37
CA LEU A 514 12.34 13.96 4.52
C LEU A 514 11.80 14.55 5.83
N ILE A 515 12.03 15.84 6.07
CA ILE A 515 11.57 16.54 7.26
C ILE A 515 10.04 16.53 7.34
N PHE A 516 9.35 16.83 6.24
CA PHE A 516 7.88 16.86 6.20
C PHE A 516 7.28 15.48 6.40
N THR A 517 7.95 14.45 5.88
CA THR A 517 7.54 13.05 6.07
C THR A 517 7.60 12.65 7.54
N ASP A 518 8.71 12.91 8.20
CA ASP A 518 8.94 12.52 9.60
C ASP A 518 8.06 13.34 10.57
N LEU A 519 8.10 14.68 10.49
CA LEU A 519 7.25 15.54 11.32
C LEU A 519 5.76 15.28 11.12
N GLY A 520 5.34 15.06 9.86
CA GLY A 520 3.95 14.74 9.53
C GLY A 520 3.46 13.42 10.13
N SER A 521 4.37 12.55 10.56
CA SER A 521 4.07 11.28 11.23
C SER A 521 3.73 11.42 12.72
N VAL A 522 4.03 12.57 13.33
CA VAL A 522 3.78 12.78 14.76
C VAL A 522 2.29 13.10 14.98
N ALA A 523 1.59 12.22 15.69
CA ALA A 523 0.15 12.28 15.86
C ALA A 523 -0.29 11.86 17.27
N PHE A 524 -1.47 12.32 17.67
CA PHE A 524 -2.11 11.80 18.88
C PHE A 524 -2.68 10.41 18.62
N THR A 525 -2.29 9.46 19.47
CA THR A 525 -2.78 8.09 19.49
C THR A 525 -3.46 7.80 20.83
N ASP A 526 -3.99 6.60 21.02
CA ASP A 526 -4.53 6.17 22.32
C ASP A 526 -3.46 6.06 23.42
N HIS A 527 -2.19 5.94 23.03
CA HIS A 527 -1.06 5.88 23.95
C HIS A 527 -0.44 7.24 24.22
N GLY A 528 -1.01 8.30 23.65
CA GLY A 528 -0.54 9.67 23.76
C GLY A 528 0.00 10.19 22.43
N LEU A 529 0.90 11.17 22.50
CA LEU A 529 1.55 11.74 21.33
C LEU A 529 2.76 10.89 20.96
N GLU A 530 2.76 10.33 19.76
CA GLU A 530 3.87 9.49 19.26
C GLU A 530 4.09 9.66 17.76
N SER A 531 5.24 9.24 17.27
CA SER A 531 5.44 9.09 15.83
C SER A 531 4.81 7.77 15.38
N VAL A 532 3.91 7.84 14.41
CA VAL A 532 3.33 6.66 13.74
C VAL A 532 4.12 6.27 12.48
N GLY A 533 5.26 6.94 12.23
CA GLY A 533 6.20 6.64 11.16
C GLY A 533 7.14 5.48 11.51
N GLU A 534 7.94 5.08 10.52
CA GLU A 534 8.98 4.06 10.70
C GLU A 534 10.11 4.56 11.62
N HIS A 535 10.35 5.87 11.62
CA HIS A 535 11.42 6.55 12.38
C HIS A 535 10.91 7.90 12.90
N ASP A 536 11.44 8.35 14.05
CA ASP A 536 11.18 9.68 14.64
C ASP A 536 12.47 10.50 14.86
N ASP A 537 13.56 10.07 14.22
CA ASP A 537 14.90 10.64 14.39
C ASP A 537 14.95 12.13 14.01
N ILE A 538 14.24 12.52 12.94
CA ILE A 538 14.20 13.91 12.46
C ILE A 538 13.37 14.78 13.41
N SER A 539 12.19 14.31 13.80
CA SER A 539 11.33 15.05 14.73
C SER A 539 11.97 15.18 16.11
N SER A 540 12.73 14.18 16.56
CA SER A 540 13.54 14.24 17.78
C SER A 540 14.68 15.25 17.66
N SER A 541 15.45 15.23 16.57
CA SER A 541 16.52 16.21 16.34
C SER A 541 16.01 17.65 16.24
N PHE A 542 14.86 17.88 15.57
CA PHE A 542 14.20 19.20 15.51
C PHE A 542 13.73 19.68 16.87
N TRP A 543 13.16 18.79 17.67
CA TRP A 543 12.77 19.09 19.04
C TRP A 543 13.96 19.46 19.91
N LEU A 544 15.06 18.69 19.84
CA LEU A 544 16.29 18.99 20.57
C LEU A 544 16.91 20.34 20.15
N ALA A 545 16.85 20.68 18.85
CA ALA A 545 17.29 21.99 18.36
C ALA A 545 16.39 23.13 18.89
N LYS A 546 15.08 22.90 19.02
CA LYS A 546 14.17 23.86 19.69
C LYS A 546 14.53 24.04 21.15
N LEU A 547 14.81 22.96 21.89
CA LEU A 547 15.27 23.07 23.29
C LEU A 547 16.56 23.87 23.38
N ALA A 548 17.52 23.62 22.48
CA ALA A 548 18.77 24.39 22.41
C ALA A 548 18.51 25.88 22.17
N ALA A 549 17.61 26.25 21.25
CA ALA A 549 17.24 27.63 21.00
C ALA A 549 16.61 28.30 22.23
N ASN A 550 15.75 27.60 22.97
CA ASN A 550 15.12 28.11 24.17
C ASN A 550 16.13 28.34 25.32
N LEU A 551 17.12 27.43 25.48
CA LEU A 551 18.16 27.55 26.51
C LEU A 551 18.99 28.82 26.33
N ILE A 552 19.38 29.17 25.13
CA ILE A 552 20.20 30.37 24.87
C ILE A 552 19.40 31.65 24.95
N THR A 553 18.08 31.62 24.69
CA THR A 553 17.21 32.81 24.75
C THR A 553 16.84 33.18 26.20
N THR A 554 16.71 32.21 27.10
CA THR A 554 16.31 32.42 28.49
C THR A 554 17.46 32.74 29.44
N GLY A 555 18.73 32.66 28.98
CA GLY A 555 19.91 32.96 29.80
C GLY A 555 20.17 31.96 30.95
N PHE A 556 19.49 30.82 30.97
CA PHE A 556 19.70 29.80 32.00
C PHE A 556 21.05 29.07 31.76
N LYS A 557 22.02 29.37 32.61
CA LYS A 557 23.20 28.51 32.78
C LYS A 557 22.78 27.33 33.65
N TYR A 558 22.64 26.14 33.07
CA TYR A 558 22.56 24.89 33.86
C TYR A 558 23.90 24.66 34.55
N THR A 559 23.94 24.89 35.86
CA THR A 559 25.03 24.43 36.70
C THR A 559 24.74 22.96 37.02
N PHE A 560 25.64 22.08 36.63
CA PHE A 560 25.60 20.69 37.06
C PHE A 560 25.61 20.62 38.58
N LEU A 561 24.55 20.07 39.18
CA LEU A 561 24.65 19.46 40.50
C LEU A 561 25.11 18.03 40.31
N GLY A 562 26.31 17.73 40.83
CA GLY A 562 27.05 16.50 40.76
C GLY A 562 26.36 15.25 41.35
#